data_aab1d5ec589241e8b7b47d1fba89c79c
#
_entry.id   aab1d5ec589241e8b7b47d1fba89c79c
#
_cell.length_a   1.000
_cell.length_b   1.000
_cell.length_c   1.000
_cell.angle_alpha   90.00
_cell.angle_beta   90.00
_cell.angle_gamma   90.00
#
_symmetry.space_group_name_H-M   'P 1'
#
loop_
_entity.id
_entity.type
_entity.pdbx_description
1 polymer ?
#
loop_
_entity_poly.entity_id
_entity_poly.type
_entity_poly.pdbx_seq_one_letter_code
_entity_poly.pdbx_strand_id
1 'polypeptide(L)'
;MHNTSKVLAQCFASYRINNNEYVSDTRRYSEDVPTKFSNKEMLVYNLMANKDIAFRPKDFVPFTPTEEDIQNAKDAVVYINKDTSLQQIAGTLSDYMKNLVVCINSEELHKNDFGVVAVLPKIYFETKNKKEYKKKLKSEFTESKHLGIPGQVVTGLMTVNEIKFVEKFGCHVVNGNIENNLVSFFKNFEAGKELPTNGTTINIKGKVKRHGENFITKLPETQLNYVKIV
;
A
#
# COMPACT_ATOMS: atom_id res chain seq x y z
N MET A 1 -11.24 27.53 -10.44
CA MET A 1 -10.37 26.46 -10.98
C MET A 1 -8.99 26.61 -10.38
N HIS A 2 -8.24 25.53 -10.26
CA HIS A 2 -6.92 25.49 -9.63
C HIS A 2 -5.95 24.76 -10.54
N ASN A 3 -4.74 25.28 -10.68
CA ASN A 3 -3.69 24.62 -11.46
C ASN A 3 -3.41 23.22 -10.93
N THR A 4 -3.49 22.21 -11.80
CA THR A 4 -3.38 20.80 -11.45
C THR A 4 -2.07 20.48 -10.72
N SER A 5 -0.94 20.92 -11.21
CA SER A 5 0.36 20.64 -10.58
C SER A 5 0.42 21.16 -9.12
N LYS A 6 -0.17 22.34 -8.86
CA LYS A 6 -0.26 22.88 -7.50
C LYS A 6 -1.17 22.02 -6.61
N VAL A 7 -2.32 21.58 -7.14
CA VAL A 7 -3.25 20.72 -6.37
C VAL A 7 -2.59 19.37 -6.06
N LEU A 8 -1.94 18.75 -7.03
CA LEU A 8 -1.27 17.46 -6.83
C LEU A 8 -0.15 17.55 -5.80
N ALA A 9 0.67 18.60 -5.83
CA ALA A 9 1.68 18.83 -4.78
C ALA A 9 1.03 18.95 -3.38
N GLN A 10 -0.12 19.61 -3.27
CA GLN A 10 -0.87 19.69 -2.02
C GLN A 10 -1.45 18.32 -1.59
N CYS A 11 -1.79 17.43 -2.54
CA CYS A 11 -2.19 16.07 -2.20
C CYS A 11 -1.06 15.30 -1.48
N PHE A 12 0.18 15.42 -1.98
CA PHE A 12 1.33 14.78 -1.35
C PHE A 12 1.66 15.40 0.01
N ALA A 13 1.60 16.73 0.12
CA ALA A 13 1.78 17.42 1.41
C ALA A 13 0.73 16.97 2.45
N SER A 14 -0.56 16.88 2.07
CA SER A 14 -1.62 16.43 2.97
C SER A 14 -1.43 14.97 3.40
N TYR A 15 -0.96 14.11 2.51
CA TYR A 15 -0.65 12.73 2.80
C TYR A 15 0.51 12.60 3.80
N ARG A 16 1.59 13.35 3.58
CA ARG A 16 2.74 13.42 4.49
C ARG A 16 2.34 13.92 5.89
N ILE A 17 1.54 14.99 5.97
CA ILE A 17 1.04 15.55 7.25
C ILE A 17 0.16 14.54 7.99
N ASN A 18 -0.60 13.73 7.28
CA ASN A 18 -1.36 12.61 7.83
C ASN A 18 -0.51 11.36 8.13
N ASN A 19 0.83 11.51 8.32
CA ASN A 19 1.76 10.41 8.60
C ASN A 19 1.80 9.34 7.51
N ASN A 20 1.76 9.74 6.26
CA ASN A 20 1.72 8.87 5.08
C ASN A 20 0.49 7.93 5.09
N GLU A 21 -0.62 8.45 5.57
CA GLU A 21 -1.92 7.76 5.56
C GLU A 21 -2.94 8.56 4.72
N TYR A 22 -3.71 7.87 3.90
CA TYR A 22 -4.89 8.46 3.29
C TYR A 22 -6.07 8.39 4.24
N VAL A 23 -6.52 9.54 4.69
CA VAL A 23 -7.67 9.71 5.58
C VAL A 23 -8.87 10.12 4.73
N SER A 24 -9.86 9.21 4.62
CA SER A 24 -11.08 9.45 3.83
C SER A 24 -12.03 10.44 4.51
N ASP A 25 -12.14 10.32 5.85
CA ASP A 25 -13.08 11.08 6.66
C ASP A 25 -12.38 11.71 7.85
N THR A 26 -12.74 12.96 8.15
CA THR A 26 -12.17 13.68 9.29
C THR A 26 -12.53 13.00 10.60
N ARG A 27 -11.53 12.74 11.43
CA ARG A 27 -11.67 12.06 12.72
C ARG A 27 -11.38 13.04 13.85
N ARG A 28 -12.36 13.24 14.73
CA ARG A 28 -12.24 13.98 15.99
C ARG A 28 -12.30 12.99 17.14
N TYR A 29 -11.21 12.83 17.85
CA TYR A 29 -11.10 11.81 18.91
C TYR A 29 -11.54 12.33 20.28
N SER A 30 -11.09 13.52 20.68
CA SER A 30 -11.44 14.22 21.92
C SER A 30 -10.94 15.66 21.86
N GLU A 31 -11.26 16.49 22.89
CA GLU A 31 -10.75 17.87 22.95
C GLU A 31 -9.23 17.93 23.07
N ASP A 32 -8.58 16.93 23.67
CA ASP A 32 -7.15 16.86 23.91
C ASP A 32 -6.36 16.24 22.75
N VAL A 33 -7.04 15.64 21.76
CA VAL A 33 -6.37 15.00 20.62
C VAL A 33 -6.60 15.81 19.35
N PRO A 34 -5.54 16.21 18.64
CA PRO A 34 -5.67 16.99 17.42
C PRO A 34 -6.59 16.30 16.40
N THR A 35 -7.46 17.08 15.77
CA THR A 35 -8.33 16.61 14.70
C THR A 35 -7.49 16.09 13.53
N LYS A 36 -7.75 14.86 13.10
CA LYS A 36 -7.16 14.31 11.88
C LYS A 36 -8.07 14.59 10.70
N PHE A 37 -7.77 15.61 9.93
CA PHE A 37 -8.56 16.02 8.77
C PHE A 37 -8.43 15.03 7.61
N SER A 38 -9.52 14.83 6.88
CA SER A 38 -9.46 14.06 5.61
C SER A 38 -8.57 14.78 4.60
N ASN A 39 -7.87 14.01 3.76
CA ASN A 39 -6.98 14.60 2.74
C ASN A 39 -7.74 15.53 1.80
N LYS A 40 -8.99 15.20 1.44
CA LYS A 40 -9.86 16.07 0.63
C LYS A 40 -10.14 17.42 1.32
N GLU A 41 -10.52 17.40 2.60
CA GLU A 41 -10.81 18.62 3.35
C GLU A 41 -9.57 19.48 3.53
N MET A 42 -8.40 18.86 3.76
CA MET A 42 -7.13 19.57 3.81
C MET A 42 -6.86 20.34 2.52
N LEU A 43 -7.13 19.76 1.36
CA LEU A 43 -7.02 20.47 0.07
C LEU A 43 -7.99 21.64 -0.01
N VAL A 44 -9.26 21.43 0.38
CA VAL A 44 -10.27 22.48 0.37
C VAL A 44 -9.86 23.64 1.27
N TYR A 45 -9.49 23.36 2.53
CA TYR A 45 -9.13 24.40 3.50
C TYR A 45 -7.84 25.14 3.13
N ASN A 46 -6.91 24.49 2.45
CA ASN A 46 -5.62 25.07 2.12
C ASN A 46 -5.62 25.84 0.78
N LEU A 47 -6.33 25.36 -0.22
CA LEU A 47 -6.33 25.93 -1.58
C LEU A 47 -7.42 26.96 -1.82
N MET A 48 -8.54 26.86 -1.10
CA MET A 48 -9.63 27.80 -1.33
C MET A 48 -9.41 29.09 -0.53
N ALA A 49 -9.58 30.20 -1.21
CA ALA A 49 -9.55 31.51 -0.56
C ALA A 49 -10.67 31.62 0.50
N ASN A 50 -10.46 32.42 1.55
CA ASN A 50 -11.44 32.60 2.64
C ASN A 50 -12.84 33.01 2.18
N LYS A 51 -12.98 33.57 0.96
CA LYS A 51 -14.25 33.94 0.36
C LYS A 51 -15.06 32.75 -0.17
N ASP A 52 -14.36 31.64 -0.45
CA ASP A 52 -14.96 30.44 -1.07
C ASP A 52 -15.28 29.36 -0.02
N ILE A 53 -14.88 29.56 1.24
CA ILE A 53 -15.12 28.65 2.34
C ILE A 53 -15.92 29.37 3.42
N ALA A 54 -17.16 28.91 3.63
CA ALA A 54 -18.03 29.47 4.67
C ALA A 54 -17.43 29.26 6.09
N PHE A 55 -16.64 28.21 6.27
CA PHE A 55 -16.05 27.87 7.55
C PHE A 55 -14.73 27.10 7.39
N ARG A 56 -13.65 27.65 7.97
CA ARG A 56 -12.38 26.94 8.17
C ARG A 56 -12.26 26.58 9.66
N PRO A 57 -12.08 25.31 10.01
CA PRO A 57 -11.89 24.93 11.41
C PRO A 57 -10.73 25.68 12.05
N LYS A 58 -10.88 26.10 13.31
CA LYS A 58 -9.85 26.86 14.04
C LYS A 58 -8.57 26.05 14.28
N ASP A 59 -8.71 24.74 14.37
CA ASP A 59 -7.64 23.77 14.58
C ASP A 59 -6.93 23.36 13.27
N PHE A 60 -7.41 23.83 12.11
CA PHE A 60 -6.72 23.61 10.83
C PHE A 60 -5.51 24.52 10.68
N VAL A 61 -4.34 23.92 10.54
CA VAL A 61 -3.08 24.63 10.27
C VAL A 61 -2.79 24.61 8.77
N PRO A 62 -2.72 25.79 8.10
CA PRO A 62 -2.31 25.86 6.69
C PRO A 62 -0.90 25.30 6.49
N PHE A 63 -0.68 24.72 5.32
CA PHE A 63 0.59 24.08 4.99
C PHE A 63 1.02 24.38 3.55
N THR A 64 2.31 24.22 3.29
CA THR A 64 2.91 24.36 1.96
C THR A 64 3.57 23.02 1.55
N PRO A 65 3.48 22.64 0.27
CA PRO A 65 4.24 21.52 -0.26
C PRO A 65 5.75 21.77 -0.15
N THR A 66 6.49 20.73 0.19
CA THR A 66 7.95 20.73 0.08
C THR A 66 8.39 20.45 -1.35
N GLU A 67 9.68 20.60 -1.65
CA GLU A 67 10.24 20.22 -2.95
C GLU A 67 10.02 18.72 -3.23
N GLU A 68 10.12 17.88 -2.18
CA GLU A 68 9.86 16.44 -2.28
C GLU A 68 8.39 16.16 -2.64
N ASP A 69 7.43 16.86 -2.03
CA ASP A 69 6.00 16.72 -2.36
C ASP A 69 5.74 17.07 -3.84
N ILE A 70 6.39 18.14 -4.33
CA ILE A 70 6.30 18.59 -5.72
C ILE A 70 6.90 17.54 -6.67
N GLN A 71 8.07 16.99 -6.33
CA GLN A 71 8.71 15.98 -7.16
C GLN A 71 7.91 14.68 -7.17
N ASN A 72 7.45 14.21 -6.01
CA ASN A 72 6.59 13.03 -5.90
C ASN A 72 5.29 13.18 -6.71
N ALA A 73 4.70 14.38 -6.74
CA ALA A 73 3.52 14.64 -7.57
C ALA A 73 3.80 14.48 -9.06
N LYS A 74 4.93 15.00 -9.55
CA LYS A 74 5.37 14.84 -10.97
C LYS A 74 5.62 13.36 -11.30
N ASP A 75 6.37 12.68 -10.44
CA ASP A 75 6.70 11.28 -10.63
C ASP A 75 5.44 10.40 -10.62
N ALA A 76 4.47 10.70 -9.76
CA ALA A 76 3.20 9.99 -9.71
C ALA A 76 2.40 10.11 -11.00
N VAL A 77 2.34 11.31 -11.61
CA VAL A 77 1.65 11.50 -12.90
C VAL A 77 2.29 10.63 -13.99
N VAL A 78 3.62 10.66 -14.11
CA VAL A 78 4.36 9.84 -15.09
C VAL A 78 4.14 8.36 -14.82
N TYR A 79 4.23 7.95 -13.54
CA TYR A 79 4.10 6.56 -13.13
C TYR A 79 2.69 6.01 -13.41
N ILE A 80 1.63 6.73 -13.00
CA ILE A 80 0.24 6.30 -13.20
C ILE A 80 -0.10 6.21 -14.68
N ASN A 81 0.28 7.20 -15.48
CA ASN A 81 0.05 7.17 -16.92
C ASN A 81 0.72 5.95 -17.59
N LYS A 82 1.95 5.64 -17.21
CA LYS A 82 2.66 4.45 -17.70
C LYS A 82 2.00 3.15 -17.23
N ASP A 83 1.59 3.08 -15.98
CA ASP A 83 1.00 1.87 -15.38
C ASP A 83 -0.39 1.55 -15.93
N THR A 84 -1.17 2.59 -16.25
CA THR A 84 -2.55 2.45 -16.73
C THR A 84 -2.67 2.36 -18.25
N SER A 85 -1.61 2.70 -19.01
CA SER A 85 -1.68 2.80 -20.48
C SER A 85 -2.21 1.54 -21.18
N LEU A 86 -1.72 0.36 -20.80
CA LEU A 86 -2.18 -0.92 -21.37
C LEU A 86 -3.62 -1.24 -20.96
N GLN A 87 -4.00 -0.92 -19.72
CA GLN A 87 -5.35 -1.14 -19.22
C GLN A 87 -6.36 -0.20 -19.89
N GLN A 88 -5.95 1.03 -20.24
CA GLN A 88 -6.75 1.96 -21.03
C GLN A 88 -7.02 1.40 -22.42
N ILE A 89 -5.98 0.94 -23.12
CA ILE A 89 -6.10 0.34 -24.45
C ILE A 89 -7.02 -0.90 -24.42
N ALA A 90 -6.84 -1.75 -23.41
CA ALA A 90 -7.66 -2.96 -23.21
C ALA A 90 -9.08 -2.69 -22.70
N GLY A 91 -9.42 -1.45 -22.35
CA GLY A 91 -10.73 -1.11 -21.78
C GLY A 91 -11.01 -1.69 -20.39
N THR A 92 -9.99 -2.17 -19.69
CA THR A 92 -10.10 -2.85 -18.39
C THR A 92 -9.89 -1.93 -17.18
N LEU A 93 -9.62 -0.65 -17.42
CA LEU A 93 -9.41 0.33 -16.37
C LEU A 93 -10.74 0.62 -15.64
N SER A 94 -10.72 0.60 -14.30
CA SER A 94 -11.90 0.96 -13.50
C SER A 94 -12.32 2.42 -13.73
N ASP A 95 -13.60 2.73 -13.57
CA ASP A 95 -14.11 4.09 -13.78
C ASP A 95 -13.46 5.12 -12.87
N TYR A 96 -13.16 4.72 -11.62
CA TYR A 96 -12.39 5.57 -10.71
C TYR A 96 -11.00 5.91 -11.28
N MET A 97 -10.27 4.92 -11.79
CA MET A 97 -8.94 5.14 -12.36
C MET A 97 -9.00 5.94 -13.67
N LYS A 98 -10.05 5.78 -14.48
CA LYS A 98 -10.29 6.62 -15.66
C LYS A 98 -10.43 8.09 -15.25
N ASN A 99 -11.28 8.36 -14.24
CA ASN A 99 -11.46 9.72 -13.73
C ASN A 99 -10.17 10.29 -13.14
N LEU A 100 -9.41 9.48 -12.37
CA LEU A 100 -8.12 9.92 -11.84
C LEU A 100 -7.15 10.31 -12.96
N VAL A 101 -7.03 9.47 -14.00
CA VAL A 101 -6.16 9.75 -15.16
C VAL A 101 -6.58 11.03 -15.89
N VAL A 102 -7.88 11.27 -16.06
CA VAL A 102 -8.40 12.52 -16.64
C VAL A 102 -7.98 13.70 -15.76
N CYS A 103 -8.22 13.64 -14.46
CA CYS A 103 -7.89 14.72 -13.52
C CYS A 103 -6.39 15.06 -13.51
N ILE A 104 -5.50 14.06 -13.42
CA ILE A 104 -4.06 14.31 -13.33
C ILE A 104 -3.43 14.84 -14.62
N ASN A 105 -4.11 14.68 -15.77
CA ASN A 105 -3.68 15.19 -17.07
C ASN A 105 -4.40 16.48 -17.50
N SER A 106 -5.35 16.98 -16.74
CA SER A 106 -6.01 18.25 -16.98
C SER A 106 -5.08 19.41 -16.59
N GLU A 107 -5.21 20.56 -17.24
CA GLU A 107 -4.46 21.78 -16.85
C GLU A 107 -4.96 22.35 -15.52
N GLU A 108 -6.26 22.28 -15.29
CA GLU A 108 -6.94 22.82 -14.13
C GLU A 108 -7.93 21.82 -13.53
N LEU A 109 -8.12 21.90 -12.22
CA LEU A 109 -9.05 21.09 -11.44
C LEU A 109 -10.11 21.95 -10.76
N HIS A 110 -11.34 21.44 -10.72
CA HIS A 110 -12.41 21.98 -9.90
C HIS A 110 -12.34 21.41 -8.46
N LYS A 111 -12.98 22.10 -7.53
CA LYS A 111 -13.14 21.61 -6.14
C LYS A 111 -13.72 20.18 -6.07
N ASN A 112 -14.62 19.85 -6.99
CA ASN A 112 -15.25 18.53 -7.02
C ASN A 112 -14.25 17.40 -7.32
N ASP A 113 -13.16 17.70 -8.02
CA ASP A 113 -12.13 16.74 -8.40
C ASP A 113 -11.16 16.44 -7.25
N PHE A 114 -11.15 17.29 -6.21
CA PHE A 114 -10.22 17.12 -5.07
C PHE A 114 -10.39 15.78 -4.37
N GLY A 115 -11.62 15.24 -4.31
CA GLY A 115 -11.85 13.89 -3.75
C GLY A 115 -11.20 12.77 -4.58
N VAL A 116 -11.14 12.96 -5.90
CA VAL A 116 -10.51 11.98 -6.81
C VAL A 116 -8.99 12.03 -6.69
N VAL A 117 -8.39 13.23 -6.70
CA VAL A 117 -6.94 13.37 -6.70
C VAL A 117 -6.31 13.24 -5.31
N ALA A 118 -7.06 13.45 -4.23
CA ALA A 118 -6.56 13.34 -2.86
C ALA A 118 -6.01 11.95 -2.51
N VAL A 119 -6.45 10.90 -3.21
CA VAL A 119 -5.98 9.51 -3.01
C VAL A 119 -4.72 9.19 -3.83
N LEU A 120 -4.32 10.05 -4.76
CA LEU A 120 -3.17 9.81 -5.66
C LEU A 120 -1.90 9.40 -4.92
N PRO A 121 -1.47 10.04 -3.81
CA PRO A 121 -0.26 9.64 -3.09
C PRO A 121 -0.33 8.18 -2.60
N LYS A 122 -1.46 7.77 -2.03
CA LYS A 122 -1.69 6.39 -1.59
C LYS A 122 -1.53 5.40 -2.75
N ILE A 123 -2.21 5.64 -3.87
CA ILE A 123 -2.16 4.77 -5.05
C ILE A 123 -0.73 4.68 -5.58
N TYR A 124 -0.03 5.82 -5.68
CA TYR A 124 1.34 5.89 -6.17
C TYR A 124 2.29 5.07 -5.31
N PHE A 125 2.33 5.33 -4.00
CA PHE A 125 3.24 4.63 -3.10
C PHE A 125 2.91 3.14 -2.96
N GLU A 126 1.63 2.78 -2.80
CA GLU A 126 1.24 1.36 -2.70
C GLU A 126 1.60 0.57 -3.97
N THR A 127 1.35 1.15 -5.15
CA THR A 127 1.64 0.46 -6.42
C THR A 127 3.14 0.35 -6.67
N LYS A 128 3.89 1.43 -6.40
CA LYS A 128 5.35 1.46 -6.50
C LYS A 128 5.99 0.44 -5.56
N ASN A 129 5.62 0.48 -4.28
CA ASN A 129 6.14 -0.44 -3.26
C ASN A 129 5.83 -1.91 -3.61
N LYS A 130 4.62 -2.22 -4.07
CA LYS A 130 4.27 -3.57 -4.53
C LYS A 130 5.13 -4.05 -5.69
N LYS A 131 5.42 -3.17 -6.65
CA LYS A 131 6.28 -3.52 -7.80
C LYS A 131 7.73 -3.72 -7.39
N GLU A 132 8.27 -2.83 -6.56
CA GLU A 132 9.63 -2.92 -6.03
C GLU A 132 9.80 -4.20 -5.20
N TYR A 133 8.86 -4.47 -4.29
CA TYR A 133 8.83 -5.71 -3.52
C TYR A 133 8.81 -6.95 -4.41
N LYS A 134 7.93 -6.97 -5.41
CA LYS A 134 7.87 -8.06 -6.39
C LYS A 134 9.18 -8.24 -7.14
N LYS A 135 9.82 -7.13 -7.58
CA LYS A 135 11.11 -7.16 -8.28
C LYS A 135 12.20 -7.70 -7.37
N LYS A 136 12.26 -7.22 -6.13
CA LYS A 136 13.20 -7.69 -5.11
C LYS A 136 13.05 -9.18 -4.87
N LEU A 137 11.84 -9.66 -4.54
CA LEU A 137 11.61 -11.09 -4.34
C LEU A 137 11.99 -11.93 -5.56
N LYS A 138 11.68 -11.46 -6.77
CA LYS A 138 12.06 -12.18 -7.99
C LYS A 138 13.56 -12.29 -8.17
N SER A 139 14.32 -11.23 -7.86
CA SER A 139 15.79 -11.25 -8.01
C SER A 139 16.48 -12.06 -6.92
N GLU A 140 15.93 -12.06 -5.70
CA GLU A 140 16.50 -12.79 -4.57
C GLU A 140 16.23 -14.29 -4.63
N PHE A 141 15.08 -14.72 -5.15
CA PHE A 141 14.61 -16.11 -5.09
C PHE A 141 14.48 -16.77 -6.47
N THR A 142 15.22 -16.31 -7.47
CA THR A 142 15.23 -16.92 -8.82
C THR A 142 15.47 -18.42 -8.84
N GLU A 143 16.29 -18.91 -7.92
CA GLU A 143 16.66 -20.33 -7.78
C GLU A 143 15.74 -21.10 -6.81
N SER A 144 14.62 -20.51 -6.37
CA SER A 144 13.68 -21.15 -5.47
C SER A 144 13.20 -22.49 -6.02
N LYS A 145 13.21 -23.50 -5.18
CA LYS A 145 12.75 -24.87 -5.48
C LYS A 145 11.73 -25.32 -4.44
N HIS A 146 10.96 -26.32 -4.77
CA HIS A 146 10.07 -26.92 -3.80
C HIS A 146 10.83 -27.70 -2.73
N LEU A 147 10.47 -27.49 -1.45
CA LEU A 147 11.05 -28.22 -0.31
C LEU A 147 10.27 -29.50 -0.03
N GLY A 148 10.99 -30.62 0.11
CA GLY A 148 10.43 -31.90 0.46
C GLY A 148 9.37 -32.41 -0.54
N ILE A 149 8.55 -33.35 -0.11
CA ILE A 149 7.40 -33.87 -0.88
C ILE A 149 6.10 -33.70 -0.08
N PRO A 150 4.92 -33.59 -0.72
CA PRO A 150 3.65 -33.49 0.00
C PRO A 150 3.51 -34.57 1.06
N GLY A 151 3.17 -34.14 2.28
CA GLY A 151 3.07 -35.03 3.45
C GLY A 151 4.34 -35.10 4.31
N GLN A 152 5.51 -34.74 3.81
CA GLN A 152 6.76 -34.74 4.54
C GLN A 152 6.80 -33.59 5.57
N VAL A 153 7.48 -33.82 6.69
CA VAL A 153 7.77 -32.79 7.69
C VAL A 153 9.05 -32.05 7.29
N VAL A 154 8.98 -30.75 7.25
CA VAL A 154 10.11 -29.84 7.04
C VAL A 154 10.34 -29.05 8.32
N THR A 155 11.61 -28.94 8.71
CA THR A 155 12.06 -28.12 9.84
C THR A 155 13.19 -27.22 9.35
N GLY A 156 13.21 -25.97 9.76
CA GLY A 156 14.28 -25.06 9.37
C GLY A 156 14.08 -23.64 9.89
N LEU A 157 15.13 -22.86 9.72
CA LEU A 157 15.10 -21.41 9.98
C LEU A 157 14.45 -20.72 8.79
N MET A 158 13.32 -20.08 9.05
CA MET A 158 12.58 -19.32 8.05
C MET A 158 12.78 -17.83 8.28
N THR A 159 13.26 -17.13 7.28
CA THR A 159 13.21 -15.66 7.26
C THR A 159 11.85 -15.20 6.78
N VAL A 160 11.18 -14.40 7.58
CA VAL A 160 9.84 -13.87 7.28
C VAL A 160 9.96 -12.72 6.29
N ASN A 161 9.33 -12.84 5.12
CA ASN A 161 9.31 -11.81 4.09
C ASN A 161 8.08 -10.90 4.24
N GLU A 162 6.92 -11.48 4.59
CA GLU A 162 5.66 -10.75 4.76
C GLU A 162 4.70 -11.52 5.66
N ILE A 163 3.97 -10.79 6.52
CA ILE A 163 2.80 -11.31 7.23
C ILE A 163 1.60 -10.45 6.88
N LYS A 164 0.51 -11.10 6.50
CA LYS A 164 -0.72 -10.41 6.12
C LYS A 164 -1.93 -11.08 6.74
N PHE A 165 -2.79 -10.30 7.40
CA PHE A 165 -4.09 -10.79 7.84
C PHE A 165 -5.04 -10.95 6.67
N VAL A 166 -5.72 -12.09 6.60
CA VAL A 166 -6.70 -12.41 5.56
C VAL A 166 -8.07 -12.50 6.22
N GLU A 167 -8.83 -11.42 6.15
CA GLU A 167 -10.14 -11.29 6.78
C GLU A 167 -11.09 -12.44 6.44
N LYS A 168 -11.14 -12.83 5.15
CA LYS A 168 -11.99 -13.93 4.67
C LYS A 168 -11.79 -15.24 5.44
N PHE A 169 -10.59 -15.48 5.96
CA PHE A 169 -10.23 -16.70 6.68
C PHE A 169 -9.98 -16.49 8.17
N GLY A 170 -10.03 -15.25 8.64
CA GLY A 170 -9.75 -14.88 10.02
C GLY A 170 -8.36 -15.29 10.50
N CYS A 171 -7.38 -15.38 9.60
CA CYS A 171 -6.03 -15.86 9.92
C CYS A 171 -4.96 -15.06 9.17
N HIS A 172 -3.71 -15.22 9.62
CA HIS A 172 -2.57 -14.63 8.93
C HIS A 172 -1.99 -15.61 7.91
N VAL A 173 -1.62 -15.11 6.75
CA VAL A 173 -0.69 -15.76 5.84
C VAL A 173 0.72 -15.25 6.17
N VAL A 174 1.62 -16.17 6.37
CA VAL A 174 3.05 -15.90 6.58
C VAL A 174 3.80 -16.37 5.36
N ASN A 175 4.48 -15.45 4.69
CA ASN A 175 5.35 -15.71 3.55
C ASN A 175 6.80 -15.52 3.98
N GLY A 176 7.68 -16.40 3.55
CA GLY A 176 9.10 -16.30 3.84
C GLY A 176 9.92 -17.28 3.01
N ASN A 177 11.15 -17.52 3.45
CA ASN A 177 12.04 -18.44 2.77
C ASN A 177 12.85 -19.29 3.77
N ILE A 178 13.12 -20.54 3.40
CA ILE A 178 14.07 -21.43 4.04
C ILE A 178 15.14 -21.74 3.01
N GLU A 179 16.40 -21.45 3.32
CA GLU A 179 17.54 -21.70 2.40
C GLU A 179 17.26 -21.20 0.96
N ASN A 180 16.78 -19.97 0.82
CA ASN A 180 16.38 -19.31 -0.42
C ASN A 180 15.18 -19.96 -1.16
N ASN A 181 14.50 -20.93 -0.58
CA ASN A 181 13.29 -21.50 -1.15
C ASN A 181 12.05 -20.86 -0.54
N LEU A 182 11.14 -20.40 -1.38
CA LEU A 182 9.91 -19.73 -0.94
C LEU A 182 8.97 -20.72 -0.23
N VAL A 183 8.48 -20.28 0.93
CA VAL A 183 7.59 -21.03 1.80
C VAL A 183 6.45 -20.14 2.26
N SER A 184 5.24 -20.69 2.32
CA SER A 184 4.10 -20.03 2.91
C SER A 184 3.28 -20.95 3.82
N PHE A 185 2.60 -20.36 4.81
CA PHE A 185 1.64 -21.07 5.64
C PHE A 185 0.58 -20.11 6.20
N PHE A 186 -0.55 -20.69 6.59
CA PHE A 186 -1.61 -19.99 7.30
C PHE A 186 -1.53 -20.31 8.80
N LYS A 187 -1.66 -19.27 9.64
CA LYS A 187 -1.60 -19.41 11.09
C LYS A 187 -2.48 -18.40 11.81
N ASN A 188 -3.17 -18.87 12.82
CA ASN A 188 -3.79 -18.01 13.83
C ASN A 188 -2.76 -17.77 14.93
N PHE A 189 -2.44 -16.51 15.18
CA PHE A 189 -1.63 -16.10 16.32
C PHE A 189 -2.56 -15.79 17.49
N GLU A 190 -2.12 -16.19 18.68
CA GLU A 190 -2.86 -15.91 19.91
C GLU A 190 -2.91 -14.41 20.18
N ALA A 191 -4.05 -13.92 20.64
CA ALA A 191 -4.20 -12.52 21.02
C ALA A 191 -3.17 -12.13 22.10
N GLY A 192 -2.47 -11.02 21.89
CA GLY A 192 -1.44 -10.53 22.81
C GLY A 192 -0.04 -11.09 22.59
N LYS A 193 0.17 -12.02 21.66
CA LYS A 193 1.51 -12.42 21.24
C LYS A 193 2.00 -11.52 20.11
N GLU A 194 3.26 -11.09 20.19
CA GLU A 194 3.89 -10.34 19.12
C GLU A 194 3.96 -11.18 17.84
N LEU A 195 3.53 -10.57 16.73
CA LEU A 195 3.69 -11.16 15.41
C LEU A 195 5.16 -11.04 14.98
N PRO A 196 5.74 -12.09 14.36
CA PRO A 196 7.04 -11.92 13.72
C PRO A 196 6.98 -10.76 12.71
N THR A 197 8.01 -9.96 12.65
CA THR A 197 8.12 -8.84 11.71
C THR A 197 8.88 -9.25 10.45
N ASN A 198 8.73 -8.47 9.39
CA ASN A 198 9.48 -8.70 8.16
C ASN A 198 10.99 -8.65 8.42
N GLY A 199 11.74 -9.64 7.89
CA GLY A 199 13.16 -9.81 8.12
C GLY A 199 13.50 -10.64 9.38
N THR A 200 12.54 -10.94 10.25
CA THR A 200 12.77 -11.80 11.42
C THR A 200 12.99 -13.24 10.98
N THR A 201 13.96 -13.90 11.60
CA THR A 201 14.19 -15.36 11.42
C THR A 201 13.51 -16.12 12.55
N ILE A 202 12.68 -17.09 12.19
CA ILE A 202 11.96 -17.97 13.12
C ILE A 202 12.29 -19.43 12.82
N ASN A 203 12.41 -20.24 13.85
CA ASN A 203 12.55 -21.68 13.66
C ASN A 203 11.16 -22.31 13.54
N ILE A 204 10.92 -23.02 12.44
CA ILE A 204 9.61 -23.63 12.16
C ILE A 204 9.73 -25.13 11.93
N LYS A 205 8.64 -25.83 12.28
CA LYS A 205 8.39 -27.21 11.92
C LYS A 205 6.99 -27.31 11.33
N GLY A 206 6.87 -27.78 10.09
CA GLY A 206 5.58 -27.88 9.39
C GLY A 206 5.54 -29.08 8.46
N LYS A 207 4.34 -29.47 8.03
CA LYS A 207 4.13 -30.53 7.05
C LYS A 207 3.90 -29.92 5.69
N VAL A 208 4.57 -30.40 4.65
CA VAL A 208 4.31 -29.96 3.27
C VAL A 208 2.88 -30.31 2.90
N LYS A 209 2.10 -29.29 2.60
CA LYS A 209 0.71 -29.40 2.15
C LYS A 209 0.65 -29.64 0.66
N ARG A 210 1.35 -28.78 -0.08
CA ARG A 210 1.41 -28.84 -1.55
C ARG A 210 2.58 -28.01 -2.08
N HIS A 211 2.96 -28.29 -3.30
CA HIS A 211 3.82 -27.47 -4.13
C HIS A 211 2.96 -26.57 -5.04
N GLY A 212 3.43 -25.36 -5.30
CA GLY A 212 2.76 -24.41 -6.17
C GLY A 212 3.69 -23.29 -6.57
N GLU A 213 3.08 -22.21 -7.03
CA GLU A 213 3.79 -20.97 -7.36
C GLU A 213 3.40 -19.88 -6.37
N ASN A 214 4.38 -19.08 -5.99
CA ASN A 214 4.12 -17.89 -5.21
C ASN A 214 3.19 -16.93 -5.97
N PHE A 215 2.15 -16.48 -5.31
CA PHE A 215 1.11 -15.65 -5.95
C PHE A 215 1.69 -14.36 -6.58
N ILE A 216 2.70 -13.76 -5.93
CA ILE A 216 3.30 -12.48 -6.35
C ILE A 216 4.35 -12.68 -7.44
N THR A 217 5.29 -13.61 -7.22
CA THR A 217 6.50 -13.75 -8.06
C THR A 217 6.35 -14.77 -9.18
N LYS A 218 5.41 -15.72 -9.04
CA LYS A 218 5.26 -16.89 -9.91
C LYS A 218 6.47 -17.84 -9.88
N LEU A 219 7.29 -17.76 -8.83
CA LEU A 219 8.38 -18.69 -8.58
C LEU A 219 7.88 -19.91 -7.77
N PRO A 220 8.58 -21.05 -7.81
CA PRO A 220 8.24 -22.22 -7.01
C PRO A 220 8.09 -21.88 -5.53
N GLU A 221 7.00 -22.31 -4.90
CA GLU A 221 6.69 -22.09 -3.49
C GLU A 221 6.18 -23.38 -2.84
N THR A 222 6.62 -23.67 -1.62
CA THR A 222 6.10 -24.77 -0.82
C THR A 222 5.13 -24.25 0.23
N GLN A 223 3.87 -24.69 0.15
CA GLN A 223 2.89 -24.38 1.18
C GLN A 223 2.96 -25.44 2.30
N LEU A 224 3.09 -24.95 3.55
CA LEU A 224 3.10 -25.79 4.76
C LEU A 224 1.74 -25.72 5.48
N ASN A 225 1.45 -26.78 6.25
CA ASN A 225 0.38 -26.79 7.24
C ASN A 225 0.88 -27.34 8.58
N TYR A 226 0.06 -27.23 9.64
CA TYR A 226 0.39 -27.61 11.01
C TYR A 226 1.71 -27.01 11.50
N VAL A 227 1.98 -25.75 11.11
CA VAL A 227 3.26 -25.10 11.43
C VAL A 227 3.31 -24.74 12.91
N LYS A 228 4.37 -25.22 13.58
CA LYS A 228 4.79 -24.82 14.92
C LYS A 228 6.00 -23.91 14.78
N ILE A 229 6.00 -22.79 15.49
CA ILE A 229 7.16 -21.94 15.71
C ILE A 229 7.81 -22.49 16.98
N VAL A 230 9.08 -22.83 16.90
CA VAL A 230 9.83 -23.55 17.93
C VAL A 230 10.85 -22.64 18.58
#